data_a62630a2dcc7a45f282498cf65cc35de
#
_entry.id   a62630a2dcc7a45f282498cf65cc35de
#
_cell.length_a   1.000
_cell.length_b   1.000
_cell.length_c   1.000
_cell.angle_alpha   90.00
_cell.angle_beta   90.00
_cell.angle_gamma   90.00
#
_symmetry.space_group_name_H-M   'P 1'
#
loop_
_entity.id
_entity.type
_entity.pdbx_description
1 polymer ?
#
loop_
_entity_poly.entity_id
_entity_poly.type
_entity_poly.pdbx_seq_one_letter_code
_entity_poly.pdbx_strand_id
1 'polypeptide(L)'
;MQMKNMFKYYLSNKRRGISLIFVMALTVFSIYFVTSLVQSIFSTVEYSNIACLNDFSFVYPVGGSSFLQNETVEKIKNDDSVENAYPILLEYTVINNIFGTTSGYAAFMEEADIREIFDDFSLTVTEGRLPEENSYELIMHEDMLKNKGLSVGDTFGSAVDEGEQIDGKYTITGAFSGDSYMAFGTKSYRQKELEELGLDFQNTTFGLLVTPKADLDTMNTMLDEISHDETAAMTLSYAKETLQENISSIKFLMFVIVIVIAVSISAAVCIVLETIYNDRMEEFGILSSVS
;
A
#
# COMPACT_ATOMS: atom_id res chain seq x y z
N MET A 1 46.77 27.09 -10.18
CA MET A 1 46.60 28.55 -9.90
C MET A 1 45.18 29.04 -10.14
N GLN A 2 44.44 28.51 -11.09
CA GLN A 2 43.07 28.96 -11.42
C GLN A 2 42.00 28.71 -10.33
N MET A 3 41.99 27.56 -9.66
CA MET A 3 40.96 27.22 -8.66
C MET A 3 40.99 28.14 -7.41
N LYS A 4 42.17 28.53 -6.94
CA LYS A 4 42.31 29.50 -5.79
C LYS A 4 41.72 30.87 -6.11
N ASN A 5 41.77 31.32 -7.36
CA ASN A 5 41.23 32.60 -7.82
C ASN A 5 39.70 32.56 -7.95
N MET A 6 39.13 31.39 -8.35
CA MET A 6 37.67 31.20 -8.36
C MET A 6 37.08 31.27 -6.96
N PHE A 7 37.68 30.58 -6.00
CA PHE A 7 37.20 30.63 -4.61
C PHE A 7 37.26 32.05 -4.01
N LYS A 8 38.33 32.81 -4.29
CA LYS A 8 38.47 34.19 -3.85
C LYS A 8 37.41 35.13 -4.43
N TYR A 9 37.00 34.91 -5.68
CA TYR A 9 35.95 35.66 -6.33
C TYR A 9 34.57 35.40 -5.71
N TYR A 10 34.23 34.15 -5.44
CA TYR A 10 32.96 33.83 -4.77
C TYR A 10 32.90 34.37 -3.32
N LEU A 11 34.02 34.41 -2.63
CA LEU A 11 34.12 35.01 -1.29
C LEU A 11 34.01 36.54 -1.32
N SER A 12 34.42 37.21 -2.38
CA SER A 12 34.27 38.65 -2.55
C SER A 12 32.86 39.06 -3.00
N ASN A 13 32.18 38.23 -3.81
CA ASN A 13 30.80 38.42 -4.28
C ASN A 13 29.80 37.52 -3.54
N LYS A 14 29.72 37.67 -2.22
CA LYS A 14 28.94 36.81 -1.32
C LYS A 14 27.49 36.58 -1.77
N ARG A 15 26.79 37.59 -2.29
CA ARG A 15 25.40 37.48 -2.75
C ARG A 15 25.24 36.49 -3.90
N ARG A 16 26.14 36.51 -4.89
CA ARG A 16 26.11 35.63 -6.08
C ARG A 16 26.51 34.19 -5.70
N GLY A 17 27.53 34.06 -4.85
CA GLY A 17 27.94 32.73 -4.35
C GLY A 17 26.86 32.06 -3.52
N ILE A 18 26.17 32.81 -2.65
CA ILE A 18 25.04 32.32 -1.86
C ILE A 18 23.87 31.89 -2.78
N SER A 19 23.54 32.69 -3.81
CA SER A 19 22.46 32.33 -4.76
C SER A 19 22.76 31.02 -5.50
N LEU A 20 24.01 30.82 -5.96
CA LEU A 20 24.39 29.58 -6.62
C LEU A 20 24.31 28.38 -5.68
N ILE A 21 24.82 28.50 -4.46
CA ILE A 21 24.74 27.45 -3.44
C ILE A 21 23.27 27.13 -3.12
N PHE A 22 22.43 28.13 -2.99
CA PHE A 22 21.00 27.96 -2.71
C PHE A 22 20.29 27.21 -3.87
N VAL A 23 20.55 27.59 -5.13
CA VAL A 23 19.99 26.90 -6.29
C VAL A 23 20.45 25.43 -6.33
N MET A 24 21.74 25.16 -6.10
CA MET A 24 22.26 23.79 -6.05
C MET A 24 21.64 22.97 -4.89
N ALA A 25 21.53 23.58 -3.71
CA ALA A 25 20.90 22.93 -2.56
C ALA A 25 19.42 22.63 -2.81
N LEU A 26 18.68 23.57 -3.40
CA LEU A 26 17.28 23.39 -3.78
C LEU A 26 17.12 22.27 -4.81
N THR A 27 18.06 22.16 -5.74
CA THR A 27 18.11 21.08 -6.75
C THR A 27 18.20 19.72 -6.09
N VAL A 28 19.23 19.52 -5.27
CA VAL A 28 19.48 18.26 -4.58
C VAL A 28 18.29 17.92 -3.67
N PHE A 29 17.77 18.90 -2.96
CA PHE A 29 16.59 18.72 -2.11
C PHE A 29 15.37 18.29 -2.93
N SER A 30 15.09 18.95 -4.07
CA SER A 30 13.92 18.61 -4.89
C SER A 30 14.00 17.19 -5.46
N ILE A 31 15.16 16.77 -5.95
CA ILE A 31 15.37 15.41 -6.46
C ILE A 31 15.19 14.38 -5.32
N TYR A 32 15.83 14.62 -4.19
CA TYR A 32 15.72 13.74 -3.02
C TYR A 32 14.28 13.67 -2.52
N PHE A 33 13.60 14.81 -2.40
CA PHE A 33 12.22 14.90 -1.93
C PHE A 33 11.26 14.11 -2.84
N VAL A 34 11.34 14.32 -4.17
CA VAL A 34 10.50 13.59 -5.13
C VAL A 34 10.78 12.09 -5.06
N THR A 35 12.06 11.68 -5.05
CA THR A 35 12.42 10.26 -4.97
C THR A 35 11.92 9.61 -3.68
N SER A 36 12.05 10.31 -2.55
CA SER A 36 11.59 9.83 -1.24
C SER A 36 10.06 9.71 -1.17
N LEU A 37 9.32 10.68 -1.72
CA LEU A 37 7.86 10.61 -1.82
C LEU A 37 7.41 9.39 -2.63
N VAL A 38 8.02 9.17 -3.80
CA VAL A 38 7.71 8.03 -4.65
C VAL A 38 7.95 6.71 -3.93
N GLN A 39 9.10 6.59 -3.28
CA GLN A 39 9.43 5.37 -2.54
C GLN A 39 8.46 5.13 -1.37
N SER A 40 8.04 6.18 -0.67
CA SER A 40 7.06 6.10 0.40
C SER A 40 5.70 5.58 -0.09
N ILE A 41 5.24 6.04 -1.26
CA ILE A 41 3.98 5.56 -1.85
C ILE A 41 4.08 4.07 -2.17
N PHE A 42 5.16 3.67 -2.85
CA PHE A 42 5.34 2.27 -3.21
C PHE A 42 5.39 1.36 -1.98
N SER A 43 6.13 1.75 -0.95
CA SER A 43 6.15 1.00 0.31
C SER A 43 4.76 0.89 0.95
N THR A 44 3.97 1.97 0.93
CA THR A 44 2.61 1.94 1.49
C THR A 44 1.69 1.02 0.68
N VAL A 45 1.72 1.12 -0.65
CA VAL A 45 0.89 0.27 -1.52
C VAL A 45 1.31 -1.19 -1.41
N GLU A 46 2.61 -1.48 -1.38
CA GLU A 46 3.14 -2.83 -1.18
C GLU A 46 2.70 -3.38 0.17
N TYR A 47 2.89 -2.63 1.25
CA TYR A 47 2.51 -3.05 2.58
C TYR A 47 0.99 -3.30 2.70
N SER A 48 0.15 -2.40 2.19
CA SER A 48 -1.30 -2.53 2.30
C SER A 48 -1.90 -3.67 1.48
N ASN A 49 -1.24 -4.10 0.39
CA ASN A 49 -1.79 -5.13 -0.49
C ASN A 49 -1.10 -6.48 -0.36
N ILE A 50 0.13 -6.52 0.14
CA ILE A 50 0.95 -7.74 0.14
C ILE A 50 1.23 -8.28 1.54
N ALA A 51 1.28 -7.43 2.58
CA ALA A 51 1.74 -7.88 3.89
C ALA A 51 0.97 -9.10 4.42
N CYS A 52 -0.37 -9.09 4.35
CA CYS A 52 -1.17 -10.23 4.79
C CYS A 52 -0.96 -11.50 3.95
N LEU A 53 -0.53 -11.39 2.69
CA LEU A 53 -0.30 -12.53 1.80
C LEU A 53 1.04 -13.24 2.05
N ASN A 54 1.84 -12.78 3.03
CA ASN A 54 3.01 -13.52 3.49
C ASN A 54 2.64 -14.71 4.39
N ASP A 55 1.44 -14.67 4.98
CA ASP A 55 0.97 -15.67 5.94
C ASP A 55 -0.07 -16.61 5.33
N PHE A 56 -0.95 -16.08 4.47
CA PHE A 56 -2.07 -16.82 3.89
C PHE A 56 -2.44 -16.26 2.52
N SER A 57 -3.33 -16.95 1.82
CA SER A 57 -3.86 -16.52 0.53
C SER A 57 -5.38 -16.49 0.54
N PHE A 58 -5.97 -15.69 -0.35
CA PHE A 58 -7.41 -15.64 -0.50
C PHE A 58 -7.84 -16.32 -1.79
N VAL A 59 -8.98 -17.03 -1.73
CA VAL A 59 -9.66 -17.55 -2.91
C VAL A 59 -11.06 -16.98 -2.96
N TYR A 60 -11.46 -16.47 -4.11
CA TYR A 60 -12.75 -15.78 -4.28
C TYR A 60 -13.33 -16.05 -5.67
N PRO A 61 -14.67 -15.95 -5.82
CA PRO A 61 -15.32 -16.13 -7.10
C PRO A 61 -15.08 -14.92 -8.03
N VAL A 62 -15.00 -15.22 -9.32
CA VAL A 62 -14.87 -14.23 -10.41
C VAL A 62 -15.79 -14.60 -11.57
N GLY A 63 -15.73 -13.88 -12.69
CA GLY A 63 -16.46 -14.24 -13.92
C GLY A 63 -17.99 -14.13 -13.82
N GLY A 64 -18.51 -13.38 -12.81
CA GLY A 64 -19.96 -13.24 -12.59
C GLY A 64 -20.56 -14.26 -11.63
N SER A 65 -19.76 -15.17 -11.08
CA SER A 65 -20.16 -16.02 -9.96
C SER A 65 -20.11 -15.21 -8.66
N SER A 66 -21.08 -15.39 -7.78
CA SER A 66 -21.12 -14.75 -6.46
C SER A 66 -20.58 -15.64 -5.34
N PHE A 67 -20.26 -16.89 -5.64
CA PHE A 67 -19.80 -17.90 -4.67
C PHE A 67 -18.91 -18.95 -5.33
N LEU A 68 -18.06 -19.58 -4.52
CA LEU A 68 -17.19 -20.66 -4.94
C LEU A 68 -17.98 -21.95 -5.15
N GLN A 69 -17.60 -22.74 -6.15
CA GLN A 69 -18.16 -24.07 -6.37
C GLN A 69 -17.73 -25.04 -5.26
N ASN A 70 -18.63 -25.88 -4.78
CA ASN A 70 -18.34 -26.85 -3.72
C ASN A 70 -17.19 -27.79 -4.09
N GLU A 71 -17.06 -28.17 -5.38
CA GLU A 71 -15.96 -29.01 -5.85
C GLU A 71 -14.59 -28.33 -5.65
N THR A 72 -14.50 -27.03 -5.95
CA THR A 72 -13.30 -26.22 -5.74
C THR A 72 -12.98 -26.11 -4.26
N VAL A 73 -13.98 -25.83 -3.42
CA VAL A 73 -13.82 -25.74 -1.96
C VAL A 73 -13.29 -27.06 -1.38
N GLU A 74 -13.87 -28.18 -1.76
CA GLU A 74 -13.45 -29.51 -1.29
C GLU A 74 -12.04 -29.87 -1.81
N LYS A 75 -11.71 -29.49 -3.05
CA LYS A 75 -10.36 -29.69 -3.59
C LYS A 75 -9.31 -28.95 -2.78
N ILE A 76 -9.58 -27.69 -2.42
CA ILE A 76 -8.66 -26.87 -1.60
C ILE A 76 -8.53 -27.47 -0.19
N LYS A 77 -9.64 -27.79 0.47
CA LYS A 77 -9.64 -28.34 1.83
C LYS A 77 -8.94 -29.68 1.98
N ASN A 78 -8.92 -30.48 0.92
CA ASN A 78 -8.31 -31.82 0.93
C ASN A 78 -6.89 -31.85 0.34
N ASP A 79 -6.32 -30.72 -0.02
CA ASP A 79 -4.96 -30.66 -0.56
C ASP A 79 -3.92 -30.76 0.55
N ASP A 80 -2.87 -31.56 0.30
CA ASP A 80 -1.81 -31.82 1.28
C ASP A 80 -0.96 -30.57 1.64
N SER A 81 -0.99 -29.53 0.84
CA SER A 81 -0.30 -28.26 1.08
C SER A 81 -1.06 -27.28 1.97
N VAL A 82 -2.35 -27.53 2.20
CA VAL A 82 -3.26 -26.69 2.98
C VAL A 82 -3.36 -27.19 4.42
N GLU A 83 -3.19 -26.30 5.40
CA GLU A 83 -3.48 -26.60 6.80
C GLU A 83 -4.95 -26.34 7.10
N ASN A 84 -5.41 -25.11 6.83
CA ASN A 84 -6.80 -24.72 7.04
C ASN A 84 -7.32 -23.90 5.86
N ALA A 85 -8.63 -24.00 5.60
CA ALA A 85 -9.34 -23.19 4.62
C ALA A 85 -10.62 -22.65 5.25
N TYR A 86 -10.53 -21.42 5.76
CA TYR A 86 -11.60 -20.74 6.48
C TYR A 86 -12.57 -20.07 5.52
N PRO A 87 -13.87 -20.36 5.59
CA PRO A 87 -14.88 -19.64 4.81
C PRO A 87 -14.94 -18.17 5.26
N ILE A 88 -14.75 -17.25 4.32
CA ILE A 88 -14.76 -15.82 4.58
C ILE A 88 -15.70 -15.08 3.64
N LEU A 89 -16.13 -13.89 4.05
CA LEU A 89 -16.51 -12.81 3.16
C LEU A 89 -15.35 -11.81 3.14
N LEU A 90 -14.70 -11.68 2.00
CA LEU A 90 -13.60 -10.75 1.81
C LEU A 90 -14.15 -9.42 1.30
N GLU A 91 -13.90 -8.37 2.02
CA GLU A 91 -14.24 -7.01 1.64
C GLU A 91 -12.98 -6.13 1.55
N TYR A 92 -13.13 -4.99 0.89
CA TYR A 92 -12.05 -4.03 0.73
C TYR A 92 -12.31 -2.80 1.57
N THR A 93 -11.26 -2.25 2.15
CA THR A 93 -11.30 -0.99 2.88
C THR A 93 -10.36 0.02 2.24
N VAL A 94 -10.69 1.29 2.34
CA VAL A 94 -9.90 2.37 1.74
C VAL A 94 -8.71 2.71 2.63
N ILE A 95 -7.51 2.69 2.07
CA ILE A 95 -6.26 3.09 2.71
C ILE A 95 -5.76 4.38 2.07
N ASN A 96 -5.54 5.39 2.89
CA ASN A 96 -5.07 6.68 2.44
C ASN A 96 -3.56 6.67 2.15
N ASN A 97 -3.17 7.30 1.07
CA ASN A 97 -1.78 7.59 0.76
C ASN A 97 -1.61 9.06 0.33
N ILE A 98 -0.38 9.51 0.12
CA ILE A 98 -0.07 10.93 -0.14
C ILE A 98 -0.74 11.46 -1.43
N PHE A 99 -1.06 10.60 -2.40
CA PHE A 99 -1.61 11.00 -3.71
C PHE A 99 -3.01 10.45 -3.98
N GLY A 100 -3.64 9.82 -3.00
CA GLY A 100 -4.99 9.27 -3.16
C GLY A 100 -5.25 8.12 -2.21
N THR A 101 -5.87 7.08 -2.72
CA THR A 101 -6.26 5.90 -1.94
C THR A 101 -5.79 4.61 -2.61
N THR A 102 -5.63 3.57 -1.83
CA THR A 102 -5.49 2.18 -2.26
C THR A 102 -6.44 1.32 -1.43
N SER A 103 -6.57 0.05 -1.77
CA SER A 103 -7.40 -0.88 -0.99
C SER A 103 -6.55 -1.62 0.04
N GLY A 104 -7.15 -1.91 1.19
CA GLY A 104 -6.73 -2.91 2.16
C GLY A 104 -7.80 -3.98 2.25
N TYR A 105 -7.58 -5.02 3.04
CA TYR A 105 -8.48 -6.16 3.17
C TYR A 105 -9.21 -6.14 4.52
N ALA A 106 -10.45 -6.63 4.50
CA ALA A 106 -11.22 -6.99 5.69
C ALA A 106 -11.85 -8.36 5.48
N ALA A 107 -11.59 -9.29 6.38
CA ALA A 107 -12.15 -10.63 6.35
C ALA A 107 -13.23 -10.79 7.42
N PHE A 108 -14.41 -11.20 7.00
CA PHE A 108 -15.51 -11.55 7.91
C PHE A 108 -15.64 -13.07 7.97
N MET A 109 -15.52 -13.63 9.17
CA MET A 109 -15.46 -15.07 9.41
C MET A 109 -16.07 -15.46 10.77
N GLU A 110 -16.06 -16.74 11.13
CA GLU A 110 -16.48 -17.19 12.47
C GLU A 110 -15.53 -16.64 13.54
N GLU A 111 -16.05 -16.32 14.72
CA GLU A 111 -15.23 -15.87 15.86
C GLU A 111 -14.13 -16.89 16.22
N ALA A 112 -14.45 -18.20 16.15
CA ALA A 112 -13.50 -19.27 16.43
C ALA A 112 -12.31 -19.25 15.45
N ASP A 113 -12.59 -19.04 14.16
CA ASP A 113 -11.58 -18.98 13.09
C ASP A 113 -10.67 -17.74 13.26
N ILE A 114 -11.24 -16.59 13.69
CA ILE A 114 -10.44 -15.40 14.00
C ILE A 114 -9.44 -15.70 15.13
N ARG A 115 -9.88 -16.38 16.19
CA ARG A 115 -9.01 -16.75 17.33
C ARG A 115 -7.88 -17.67 16.88
N GLU A 116 -8.19 -18.67 16.07
CA GLU A 116 -7.20 -19.62 15.53
C GLU A 116 -6.16 -18.90 14.68
N ILE A 117 -6.57 -18.00 13.77
CA ILE A 117 -5.66 -17.18 12.96
C ILE A 117 -4.76 -16.30 13.84
N PHE A 118 -5.30 -15.70 14.90
CA PHE A 118 -4.50 -14.88 15.82
C PHE A 118 -3.43 -15.69 16.54
N ASP A 119 -3.76 -16.92 16.93
CA ASP A 119 -2.82 -17.83 17.59
C ASP A 119 -1.77 -18.36 16.61
N ASP A 120 -2.19 -18.84 15.43
CA ASP A 120 -1.32 -19.47 14.42
C ASP A 120 -0.30 -18.48 13.82
N PHE A 121 -0.72 -17.25 13.55
CA PHE A 121 0.13 -16.21 12.96
C PHE A 121 0.73 -15.23 13.97
N SER A 122 0.64 -15.57 15.26
CA SER A 122 1.18 -14.74 16.36
C SER A 122 0.71 -13.28 16.31
N LEU A 123 -0.54 -13.05 15.87
CA LEU A 123 -1.14 -11.73 15.89
C LEU A 123 -1.49 -11.36 17.33
N THR A 124 -1.05 -10.19 17.77
CA THR A 124 -1.19 -9.76 19.17
C THR A 124 -2.19 -8.64 19.30
N VAL A 125 -3.26 -8.83 20.09
CA VAL A 125 -4.17 -7.74 20.47
C VAL A 125 -3.41 -6.74 21.32
N THR A 126 -3.24 -5.53 20.83
CA THR A 126 -2.50 -4.45 21.50
C THR A 126 -3.40 -3.54 22.32
N GLU A 127 -4.68 -3.43 21.93
CA GLU A 127 -5.70 -2.66 22.64
C GLU A 127 -7.08 -3.28 22.42
N GLY A 128 -7.95 -3.24 23.42
CA GLY A 128 -9.32 -3.73 23.33
C GLY A 128 -9.42 -5.25 23.33
N ARG A 129 -10.25 -5.81 22.45
CA ARG A 129 -10.55 -7.24 22.36
C ARG A 129 -10.87 -7.68 20.91
N LEU A 130 -10.91 -8.99 20.69
CA LEU A 130 -11.45 -9.56 19.46
C LEU A 130 -12.96 -9.26 19.32
N PRO A 131 -13.49 -9.21 18.11
CA PRO A 131 -14.94 -9.06 17.87
C PRO A 131 -15.69 -10.30 18.36
N GLU A 132 -16.89 -10.08 18.89
CA GLU A 132 -17.78 -11.14 19.38
C GLU A 132 -18.79 -11.56 18.32
N GLU A 133 -19.23 -12.82 18.39
CA GLU A 133 -20.27 -13.36 17.52
C GLU A 133 -21.57 -12.53 17.61
N ASN A 134 -22.29 -12.46 16.49
CA ASN A 134 -23.55 -11.69 16.36
C ASN A 134 -23.43 -10.20 16.70
N SER A 135 -22.25 -9.62 16.51
CA SER A 135 -22.00 -8.20 16.74
C SER A 135 -21.55 -7.46 15.47
N TYR A 136 -21.76 -6.15 15.47
CA TYR A 136 -21.25 -5.24 14.43
C TYR A 136 -19.88 -4.72 14.86
N GLU A 137 -18.92 -5.62 14.97
CA GLU A 137 -17.62 -5.33 15.53
C GLU A 137 -16.50 -5.69 14.57
N LEU A 138 -15.42 -4.91 14.63
CA LEU A 138 -14.19 -5.14 13.89
C LEU A 138 -12.98 -5.00 14.82
N ILE A 139 -11.95 -5.79 14.56
CA ILE A 139 -10.60 -5.54 15.03
C ILE A 139 -9.72 -5.18 13.83
N MET A 140 -8.87 -4.18 13.97
CA MET A 140 -8.01 -3.69 12.90
C MET A 140 -6.54 -3.69 13.27
N HIS A 141 -5.69 -3.86 12.26
CA HIS A 141 -4.26 -3.65 12.44
C HIS A 141 -3.99 -2.20 12.91
N GLU A 142 -3.08 -2.02 13.87
CA GLU A 142 -2.81 -0.71 14.49
C GLU A 142 -2.36 0.36 13.49
N ASP A 143 -1.61 -0.01 12.45
CA ASP A 143 -1.20 0.93 11.42
C ASP A 143 -2.34 1.28 10.46
N MET A 144 -3.32 0.40 10.28
CA MET A 144 -4.55 0.72 9.54
C MET A 144 -5.39 1.73 10.32
N LEU A 145 -5.53 1.58 11.63
CA LEU A 145 -6.19 2.57 12.49
C LEU A 145 -5.50 3.93 12.41
N LYS A 146 -4.16 3.96 12.52
CA LYS A 146 -3.37 5.20 12.39
C LYS A 146 -3.57 5.85 11.03
N ASN A 147 -3.56 5.06 9.95
CA ASN A 147 -3.78 5.56 8.58
C ASN A 147 -5.14 6.24 8.43
N LYS A 148 -6.18 5.65 9.02
CA LYS A 148 -7.54 6.18 8.98
C LYS A 148 -7.81 7.27 10.01
N GLY A 149 -6.92 7.51 10.96
CA GLY A 149 -7.12 8.44 12.08
C GLY A 149 -8.20 7.97 13.05
N LEU A 150 -8.38 6.66 13.19
CA LEU A 150 -9.36 6.01 14.05
C LEU A 150 -8.71 5.39 15.29
N SER A 151 -9.52 5.15 16.31
CA SER A 151 -9.14 4.55 17.59
C SER A 151 -10.12 3.46 17.99
N VAL A 152 -9.72 2.60 18.91
CA VAL A 152 -10.63 1.63 19.52
C VAL A 152 -11.80 2.35 20.18
N GLY A 153 -13.01 1.89 19.91
CA GLY A 153 -14.28 2.52 20.31
C GLY A 153 -14.93 3.40 19.24
N ASP A 154 -14.22 3.80 18.19
CA ASP A 154 -14.78 4.54 17.08
C ASP A 154 -15.69 3.66 16.21
N THR A 155 -16.52 4.31 15.40
CA THR A 155 -17.37 3.64 14.42
C THR A 155 -16.80 3.77 13.01
N PHE A 156 -17.01 2.73 12.19
CA PHE A 156 -16.40 2.56 10.89
C PHE A 156 -17.36 1.92 9.88
N GLY A 157 -17.17 2.18 8.58
CA GLY A 157 -17.95 1.61 7.48
C GLY A 157 -18.68 2.68 6.63
N SER A 158 -19.32 2.26 5.53
CA SER A 158 -19.95 3.14 4.54
C SER A 158 -21.09 3.99 5.12
N ALA A 159 -21.75 3.52 6.16
CA ALA A 159 -22.78 4.29 6.86
C ALA A 159 -22.23 5.43 7.74
N VAL A 160 -20.90 5.49 7.93
CA VAL A 160 -20.21 6.54 8.70
C VAL A 160 -19.40 7.44 7.79
N ASP A 161 -18.73 6.86 6.79
CA ASP A 161 -17.91 7.54 5.80
C ASP A 161 -18.31 7.04 4.40
N GLU A 162 -18.91 7.90 3.57
CA GLU A 162 -19.33 7.59 2.20
C GLU A 162 -18.17 7.16 1.28
N GLY A 163 -16.91 7.46 1.67
CA GLY A 163 -15.72 7.05 0.95
C GLY A 163 -15.28 5.60 1.25
N GLU A 164 -15.84 4.97 2.30
CA GLU A 164 -15.48 3.62 2.71
C GLU A 164 -16.22 2.56 1.88
N GLN A 165 -15.54 1.43 1.62
CA GLN A 165 -16.08 0.34 0.80
C GLN A 165 -16.74 -0.77 1.63
N ILE A 166 -16.37 -0.93 2.90
CA ILE A 166 -17.03 -1.89 3.80
C ILE A 166 -18.43 -1.38 4.10
N ASP A 167 -19.42 -2.14 3.66
CA ASP A 167 -20.81 -1.76 3.82
C ASP A 167 -21.29 -1.89 5.27
N GLY A 168 -22.12 -0.93 5.72
CA GLY A 168 -22.70 -0.91 7.06
C GLY A 168 -22.00 0.00 8.04
N LYS A 169 -22.23 -0.27 9.34
CA LYS A 169 -21.65 0.46 10.47
C LYS A 169 -21.16 -0.50 11.53
N TYR A 170 -19.88 -0.46 11.80
CA TYR A 170 -19.20 -1.32 12.78
C TYR A 170 -18.60 -0.50 13.91
N THR A 171 -18.40 -1.12 15.05
CA THR A 171 -17.60 -0.58 16.16
C THR A 171 -16.22 -1.23 16.13
N ILE A 172 -15.17 -0.44 16.21
CA ILE A 172 -13.79 -0.94 16.34
C ILE A 172 -13.60 -1.36 17.79
N THR A 173 -13.53 -2.67 18.04
CA THR A 173 -13.43 -3.23 19.42
C THR A 173 -12.01 -3.50 19.84
N GLY A 174 -11.07 -3.55 18.89
CA GLY A 174 -9.68 -3.77 19.20
C GLY A 174 -8.72 -3.33 18.12
N ALA A 175 -7.47 -3.20 18.53
CA ALA A 175 -6.31 -3.03 17.68
C ALA A 175 -5.38 -4.23 17.86
N PHE A 176 -4.69 -4.62 16.79
CA PHE A 176 -3.69 -5.68 16.85
C PHE A 176 -2.43 -5.32 16.07
N SER A 177 -1.34 -5.98 16.39
CA SER A 177 -0.06 -5.92 15.68
C SER A 177 0.33 -7.30 15.16
N GLY A 178 1.16 -7.33 14.14
CA GLY A 178 1.65 -8.52 13.44
C GLY A 178 1.93 -8.21 11.98
N ASP A 179 2.22 -9.22 11.18
CA ASP A 179 2.56 -9.01 9.77
C ASP A 179 1.32 -8.85 8.88
N SER A 180 0.14 -9.29 9.34
CA SER A 180 -1.11 -9.26 8.58
C SER A 180 -1.80 -7.90 8.64
N TYR A 181 -1.50 -7.01 7.70
CA TYR A 181 -2.11 -5.68 7.58
C TYR A 181 -3.54 -5.75 7.04
N MET A 182 -4.51 -6.01 7.90
CA MET A 182 -5.93 -6.12 7.54
C MET A 182 -6.87 -5.86 8.72
N ALA A 183 -8.17 -6.02 8.48
CA ALA A 183 -9.19 -6.03 9.52
C ALA A 183 -9.89 -7.39 9.58
N PHE A 184 -10.38 -7.77 10.76
CA PHE A 184 -11.20 -8.95 10.96
C PHE A 184 -12.52 -8.58 11.61
N GLY A 185 -13.61 -9.21 11.17
CA GLY A 185 -14.94 -9.06 11.75
C GLY A 185 -15.68 -10.38 11.76
N THR A 186 -16.75 -10.49 12.57
CA THR A 186 -17.55 -11.70 12.56
C THR A 186 -18.54 -11.69 11.40
N LYS A 187 -18.68 -12.83 10.72
CA LYS A 187 -19.56 -12.98 9.55
C LYS A 187 -21.05 -12.95 9.90
N SER A 188 -21.42 -13.22 11.13
CA SER A 188 -22.80 -13.35 11.59
C SER A 188 -23.66 -12.12 11.29
N TYR A 189 -23.06 -10.94 11.26
CA TYR A 189 -23.75 -9.74 10.84
C TYR A 189 -24.07 -9.74 9.32
N ARG A 190 -23.05 -9.97 8.50
CA ARG A 190 -23.21 -10.04 7.04
C ARG A 190 -24.08 -11.22 6.61
N GLN A 191 -24.00 -12.33 7.35
CA GLN A 191 -24.88 -13.47 7.16
C GLN A 191 -26.35 -13.06 7.20
N LYS A 192 -26.75 -12.31 8.24
CA LYS A 192 -28.12 -11.87 8.43
C LYS A 192 -28.60 -10.96 7.28
N GLU A 193 -27.76 -10.02 6.82
CA GLU A 193 -28.09 -9.17 5.67
C GLU A 193 -28.25 -9.99 4.38
N LEU A 194 -27.37 -10.96 4.14
CA LEU A 194 -27.43 -11.82 2.95
C LEU A 194 -28.65 -12.76 3.00
N GLU A 195 -29.01 -13.27 4.17
CA GLU A 195 -30.25 -14.05 4.38
C GLU A 195 -31.50 -13.21 4.10
N GLU A 196 -31.53 -11.94 4.49
CA GLU A 196 -32.60 -11.00 4.15
C GLU A 196 -32.71 -10.75 2.64
N LEU A 197 -31.61 -10.89 1.90
CA LEU A 197 -31.56 -10.85 0.43
C LEU A 197 -31.88 -12.20 -0.22
N GLY A 198 -32.20 -13.24 0.58
CA GLY A 198 -32.56 -14.57 0.10
C GLY A 198 -31.37 -15.45 -0.29
N LEU A 199 -30.15 -15.11 0.14
CA LEU A 199 -28.94 -15.89 -0.08
C LEU A 199 -28.72 -16.84 1.11
N ASP A 200 -28.51 -18.13 0.82
CA ASP A 200 -28.22 -19.13 1.84
C ASP A 200 -26.74 -19.14 2.20
N PHE A 201 -26.39 -18.38 3.24
CA PHE A 201 -25.02 -18.23 3.68
C PHE A 201 -24.42 -19.52 4.27
N GLN A 202 -25.23 -20.41 4.83
CA GLN A 202 -24.73 -21.65 5.49
C GLN A 202 -24.21 -22.67 4.47
N ASN A 203 -24.77 -22.67 3.27
CA ASN A 203 -24.41 -23.60 2.21
C ASN A 203 -23.63 -22.92 1.06
N THR A 204 -23.23 -21.66 1.23
CA THR A 204 -22.59 -20.86 0.19
C THR A 204 -21.23 -20.34 0.67
N THR A 205 -20.15 -20.70 -0.02
CA THR A 205 -18.82 -20.19 0.28
C THR A 205 -18.52 -18.98 -0.62
N PHE A 206 -18.49 -17.79 -0.03
CA PHE A 206 -18.20 -16.54 -0.74
C PHE A 206 -16.72 -16.32 -1.00
N GLY A 207 -15.87 -16.92 -0.21
CA GLY A 207 -14.42 -16.91 -0.34
C GLY A 207 -13.78 -17.80 0.71
N LEU A 208 -12.49 -18.03 0.55
CA LEU A 208 -11.66 -18.77 1.51
C LEU A 208 -10.43 -17.94 1.86
N LEU A 209 -10.07 -17.94 3.15
CA LEU A 209 -8.72 -17.65 3.60
C LEU A 209 -8.01 -18.99 3.78
N VAL A 210 -6.92 -19.20 3.07
CA VAL A 210 -6.23 -20.48 3.00
C VAL A 210 -4.84 -20.34 3.64
N THR A 211 -4.53 -21.22 4.59
CA THR A 211 -3.26 -21.22 5.31
C THR A 211 -2.39 -22.39 4.89
N PRO A 212 -1.08 -22.20 4.77
CA PRO A 212 -0.16 -23.25 4.34
C PRO A 212 0.15 -24.21 5.49
N LYS A 213 0.24 -25.51 5.19
CA LYS A 213 0.65 -26.54 6.15
C LYS A 213 2.15 -26.51 6.46
N ALA A 214 2.98 -26.21 5.50
CA ALA A 214 4.43 -26.18 5.65
C ALA A 214 5.09 -25.06 4.85
N ASP A 215 4.66 -24.86 3.62
CA ASP A 215 5.29 -23.92 2.68
C ASP A 215 4.25 -23.16 1.88
N LEU A 216 4.30 -21.83 1.99
CA LEU A 216 3.38 -20.92 1.31
C LEU A 216 3.49 -21.01 -0.21
N ASP A 217 4.70 -21.17 -0.77
CA ASP A 217 4.91 -21.22 -2.21
C ASP A 217 4.31 -22.48 -2.83
N THR A 218 4.39 -23.62 -2.14
CA THR A 218 3.75 -24.88 -2.59
C THR A 218 2.24 -24.74 -2.62
N MET A 219 1.64 -24.20 -1.56
CA MET A 219 0.20 -23.92 -1.51
C MET A 219 -0.22 -22.92 -2.60
N ASN A 220 0.52 -21.84 -2.77
CA ASN A 220 0.24 -20.83 -3.79
C ASN A 220 0.29 -21.40 -5.20
N THR A 221 1.25 -22.28 -5.49
CA THR A 221 1.32 -22.97 -6.81
C THR A 221 0.05 -23.78 -7.07
N MET A 222 -0.44 -24.53 -6.09
CA MET A 222 -1.70 -25.25 -6.18
C MET A 222 -2.89 -24.32 -6.38
N LEU A 223 -2.95 -23.21 -5.64
CA LEU A 223 -4.02 -22.24 -5.76
C LEU A 223 -4.02 -21.53 -7.14
N ASP A 224 -2.84 -21.23 -7.68
CA ASP A 224 -2.71 -20.66 -9.02
C ASP A 224 -3.18 -21.66 -10.12
N GLU A 225 -2.93 -22.97 -9.94
CA GLU A 225 -3.41 -24.02 -10.85
C GLU A 225 -4.94 -24.18 -10.87
N ILE A 226 -5.62 -23.92 -9.76
CA ILE A 226 -7.09 -24.00 -9.68
C ILE A 226 -7.78 -22.68 -10.03
N SER A 227 -7.02 -21.61 -10.25
CA SER A 227 -7.55 -20.34 -10.68
C SER A 227 -7.99 -20.41 -12.14
N HIS A 228 -9.29 -20.25 -12.39
CA HIS A 228 -9.93 -20.36 -13.71
C HIS A 228 -11.00 -19.27 -13.86
N ASP A 229 -11.79 -19.33 -14.92
CA ASP A 229 -12.79 -18.33 -15.31
C ASP A 229 -13.79 -17.95 -14.20
N GLU A 230 -14.06 -18.84 -13.25
CA GLU A 230 -15.03 -18.62 -12.15
C GLU A 230 -14.38 -18.52 -10.75
N THR A 231 -13.07 -18.78 -10.64
CA THR A 231 -12.34 -18.78 -9.37
C THR A 231 -10.98 -18.11 -9.56
N ALA A 232 -10.66 -17.17 -8.69
CA ALA A 232 -9.34 -16.54 -8.63
C ALA A 232 -8.71 -16.74 -7.24
N ALA A 233 -7.39 -16.91 -7.22
CA ALA A 233 -6.60 -16.87 -6.01
C ALA A 233 -5.79 -15.57 -5.94
N MET A 234 -5.85 -14.91 -4.80
CA MET A 234 -4.97 -13.81 -4.45
C MET A 234 -3.79 -14.39 -3.69
N THR A 235 -2.78 -14.80 -4.42
CA THR A 235 -1.53 -15.33 -3.87
C THR A 235 -0.47 -14.25 -3.78
N LEU A 236 0.58 -14.48 -2.98
CA LEU A 236 1.70 -13.55 -2.86
C LEU A 236 2.38 -13.28 -4.22
N SER A 237 2.53 -14.32 -5.05
CA SER A 237 3.10 -14.25 -6.41
C SER A 237 2.24 -13.38 -7.32
N TYR A 238 0.95 -13.65 -7.40
CA TYR A 238 -0.01 -12.89 -8.20
C TYR A 238 -0.08 -11.41 -7.78
N ALA A 239 -0.14 -11.15 -6.47
CA ALA A 239 -0.18 -9.78 -5.96
C ALA A 239 1.10 -9.00 -6.27
N LYS A 240 2.28 -9.63 -6.15
CA LYS A 240 3.58 -9.02 -6.53
C LYS A 240 3.66 -8.72 -8.02
N GLU A 241 3.22 -9.64 -8.87
CA GLU A 241 3.23 -9.46 -10.33
C GLU A 241 2.29 -8.32 -10.73
N THR A 242 1.04 -8.33 -10.27
CA THR A 242 0.04 -7.28 -10.53
C THR A 242 0.52 -5.93 -10.03
N LEU A 243 1.11 -5.88 -8.84
CA LEU A 243 1.66 -4.65 -8.28
C LEU A 243 2.84 -4.16 -9.13
N GLN A 244 3.73 -5.05 -9.56
CA GLN A 244 4.89 -4.68 -10.38
C GLN A 244 4.49 -4.13 -11.75
N GLU A 245 3.46 -4.68 -12.39
CA GLU A 245 2.92 -4.17 -13.65
C GLU A 245 2.34 -2.75 -13.47
N ASN A 246 1.50 -2.56 -12.47
CA ASN A 246 0.89 -1.27 -12.15
C ASN A 246 1.95 -0.21 -11.78
N ILE A 247 2.92 -0.59 -10.96
CA ILE A 247 4.01 0.27 -10.53
C ILE A 247 4.97 0.63 -11.67
N SER A 248 5.18 -0.27 -12.63
CA SER A 248 6.10 -0.02 -13.76
C SER A 248 5.73 1.25 -14.53
N SER A 249 4.45 1.43 -14.82
CA SER A 249 3.94 2.63 -15.51
C SER A 249 4.15 3.90 -14.67
N ILE A 250 3.93 3.83 -13.37
CA ILE A 250 4.12 4.94 -12.45
C ILE A 250 5.62 5.27 -12.30
N LYS A 251 6.48 4.26 -12.17
CA LYS A 251 7.96 4.43 -12.13
C LYS A 251 8.47 5.13 -13.39
N PHE A 252 7.97 4.76 -14.57
CA PHE A 252 8.33 5.40 -15.83
C PHE A 252 7.92 6.88 -15.84
N LEU A 253 6.68 7.20 -15.44
CA LEU A 253 6.21 8.59 -15.34
C LEU A 253 7.09 9.41 -14.39
N MET A 254 7.42 8.86 -13.23
CA MET A 254 8.27 9.52 -12.24
C MET A 254 9.69 9.73 -12.73
N PHE A 255 10.26 8.77 -13.46
CA PHE A 255 11.56 8.92 -14.12
C PHE A 255 11.56 10.10 -15.10
N VAL A 256 10.50 10.24 -15.89
CA VAL A 256 10.33 11.40 -16.81
C VAL A 256 10.27 12.72 -16.02
N ILE A 257 9.51 12.77 -14.92
CA ILE A 257 9.40 13.97 -14.07
C ILE A 257 10.76 14.35 -13.49
N VAL A 258 11.53 13.38 -12.98
CA VAL A 258 12.88 13.63 -12.42
C VAL A 258 13.81 14.17 -13.51
N ILE A 259 13.76 13.65 -14.74
CA ILE A 259 14.54 14.16 -15.88
C ILE A 259 14.14 15.61 -16.18
N VAL A 260 12.85 15.92 -16.27
CA VAL A 260 12.37 17.28 -16.55
C VAL A 260 12.85 18.26 -15.46
N ILE A 261 12.78 17.88 -14.19
CA ILE A 261 13.31 18.68 -13.08
C ILE A 261 14.82 18.88 -13.23
N ALA A 262 15.58 17.81 -13.48
CA ALA A 262 17.03 17.89 -13.64
C ALA A 262 17.45 18.80 -14.80
N VAL A 263 16.77 18.69 -15.95
CA VAL A 263 17.01 19.56 -17.13
C VAL A 263 16.67 21.01 -16.83
N SER A 264 15.52 21.27 -16.21
CA SER A 264 15.08 22.63 -15.85
C SER A 264 16.07 23.33 -14.90
N ILE A 265 16.57 22.59 -13.92
CA ILE A 265 17.54 23.11 -12.96
C ILE A 265 18.91 23.30 -13.61
N SER A 266 19.34 22.38 -14.46
CA SER A 266 20.58 22.51 -15.24
C SER A 266 20.55 23.78 -16.11
N ALA A 267 19.43 24.06 -16.76
CA ALA A 267 19.22 25.28 -17.51
C ALA A 267 19.32 26.53 -16.63
N ALA A 268 18.68 26.51 -15.45
CA ALA A 268 18.76 27.63 -14.49
C ALA A 268 20.21 27.89 -14.02
N VAL A 269 20.96 26.82 -13.73
CA VAL A 269 22.39 26.92 -13.33
C VAL A 269 23.22 27.48 -14.49
N CYS A 270 22.98 27.05 -15.74
CA CYS A 270 23.68 27.58 -16.90
C CYS A 270 23.43 29.09 -17.08
N ILE A 271 22.18 29.55 -16.93
CA ILE A 271 21.82 30.98 -17.03
C ILE A 271 22.56 31.80 -15.95
N VAL A 272 22.59 31.29 -14.70
CA VAL A 272 23.32 31.97 -13.61
C VAL A 272 24.82 32.03 -13.90
N LEU A 273 25.42 30.94 -14.41
CA LEU A 273 26.83 30.91 -14.79
C LEU A 273 27.14 31.84 -15.96
N GLU A 274 26.28 31.87 -16.97
CA GLU A 274 26.41 32.80 -18.12
C GLU A 274 26.36 34.26 -17.65
N THR A 275 25.44 34.62 -16.75
CA THR A 275 25.36 35.96 -16.20
C THR A 275 26.66 36.33 -15.45
N ILE A 276 27.18 35.41 -14.65
CA ILE A 276 28.44 35.59 -13.93
C ILE A 276 29.62 35.75 -14.89
N TYR A 277 29.63 35.01 -16.01
CA TYR A 277 30.67 35.09 -17.01
C TYR A 277 30.62 36.42 -17.78
N ASN A 278 29.44 36.84 -18.22
CA ASN A 278 29.25 38.10 -18.96
C ASN A 278 29.65 39.31 -18.11
N ASP A 279 29.29 39.36 -16.84
CA ASP A 279 29.74 40.42 -15.91
C ASP A 279 31.27 40.45 -15.76
N ARG A 280 31.96 39.32 -15.84
CA ARG A 280 33.42 39.24 -15.86
C ARG A 280 34.05 39.75 -17.14
N MET A 281 33.42 39.48 -18.29
CA MET A 281 33.88 39.97 -19.57
C MET A 281 33.87 41.51 -19.61
N GLU A 282 32.87 42.17 -19.02
CA GLU A 282 32.83 43.64 -18.88
C GLU A 282 33.99 44.16 -17.99
N GLU A 283 34.29 43.51 -16.86
CA GLU A 283 35.42 43.85 -15.99
C GLU A 283 36.78 43.69 -16.71
N PHE A 284 36.95 42.61 -17.54
CA PHE A 284 38.14 42.40 -18.34
C PHE A 284 38.26 43.38 -19.51
N GLY A 285 37.12 43.75 -20.12
CA GLY A 285 37.06 44.77 -21.17
C GLY A 285 37.54 46.13 -20.65
N ILE A 286 37.14 46.53 -19.46
CA ILE A 286 37.58 47.77 -18.80
C ILE A 286 39.08 47.69 -18.45
N LEU A 287 39.58 46.60 -17.94
CA LEU A 287 40.99 46.39 -17.63
C LEU A 287 41.90 46.44 -18.86
N SER A 288 41.44 45.89 -20.00
CA SER A 288 42.21 45.92 -21.25
C SER A 288 42.18 47.29 -21.93
N SER A 289 41.22 48.16 -21.61
CA SER A 289 41.15 49.52 -22.17
C SER A 289 41.98 50.54 -21.36
N VAL A 290 42.50 50.16 -20.18
CA VAL A 290 43.29 51.01 -19.27
C VAL A 290 44.79 50.63 -19.29
N SER A 291 45.15 49.51 -19.94
CA SER A 291 46.51 49.05 -20.17
C SER A 291 47.04 49.49 -21.54
#